data_0442a4aba7a4e96677dbfafb500719cb
#
_entry.id   0442a4aba7a4e96677dbfafb500719cb
#
_cell.length_a   1.000
_cell.length_b   1.000
_cell.length_c   1.000
_cell.angle_alpha   90.00
_cell.angle_beta   90.00
_cell.angle_gamma   90.00
#
_symmetry.space_group_name_H-M   'P 1'
#
loop_
_entity.id
_entity.type
_entity.pdbx_description
1 polymer ?
#
loop_
_entity_poly.entity_id
_entity_poly.type
_entity_poly.pdbx_seq_one_letter_code
_entity_poly.pdbx_strand_id
1 'polypeptide(L)'
;MNQTNVQNFTHIVIGAGSAGCLLANRLSARPNNRILLIEAGGWNNGFWLKLPVGYYKTMNNPNVSRHFATEPSTGFDGRVVNWPRGRVIGGSSSINGLIFIRGQHENFNDWASLGNKGWSYQE
;
A
#
# COMPACT_ATOMS: atom_id res chain seq x y z
N MET A 1 33.03 18.62 -21.26
CA MET A 1 31.79 19.09 -20.63
C MET A 1 30.82 17.90 -20.57
N ASN A 2 30.63 17.29 -19.41
CA ASN A 2 29.68 16.20 -19.26
C ASN A 2 28.27 16.79 -19.40
N GLN A 3 27.59 16.46 -20.51
CA GLN A 3 26.16 16.70 -20.61
C GLN A 3 25.46 15.86 -19.54
N THR A 4 25.00 16.48 -18.48
CA THR A 4 24.07 15.86 -17.53
C THR A 4 22.81 15.52 -18.33
N ASN A 5 22.58 14.23 -18.53
CA ASN A 5 21.40 13.73 -19.23
C ASN A 5 20.20 13.98 -18.29
N VAL A 6 19.59 15.16 -18.38
CA VAL A 6 18.39 15.51 -17.60
C VAL A 6 17.23 14.68 -18.14
N GLN A 7 16.82 13.69 -17.38
CA GLN A 7 15.63 12.92 -17.74
C GLN A 7 14.39 13.71 -17.30
N ASN A 8 13.60 14.13 -18.25
CA ASN A 8 12.33 14.81 -17.97
C ASN A 8 11.21 13.79 -17.78
N PHE A 9 10.57 13.84 -16.62
CA PHE A 9 9.38 13.04 -16.29
C PHE A 9 8.13 13.93 -16.36
N THR A 10 7.04 13.37 -16.88
CA THR A 10 5.74 14.06 -16.90
C THR A 10 4.98 13.90 -15.60
N HIS A 11 5.22 12.77 -14.90
CA HIS A 11 4.58 12.45 -13.63
C HIS A 11 5.58 11.80 -12.68
N ILE A 12 5.44 12.11 -11.39
CA ILE A 12 6.17 11.45 -10.30
C ILE A 12 5.14 10.78 -9.41
N VAL A 13 5.29 9.47 -9.20
CA VAL A 13 4.47 8.66 -8.29
C VAL A 13 5.32 8.30 -7.09
N ILE A 14 4.91 8.70 -5.90
CA ILE A 14 5.64 8.44 -4.66
C ILE A 14 4.99 7.27 -3.93
N GLY A 15 5.77 6.20 -3.72
CA GLY A 15 5.35 4.94 -3.13
C GLY A 15 4.89 3.91 -4.18
N ALA A 16 5.56 2.77 -4.22
CA ALA A 16 5.22 1.62 -5.08
C ALA A 16 4.35 0.61 -4.33
N GLY A 17 3.39 1.08 -3.53
CA GLY A 17 2.33 0.25 -2.97
C GLY A 17 1.23 -0.07 -3.98
N SER A 18 0.11 -0.65 -3.54
CA SER A 18 -1.00 -1.08 -4.41
C SER A 18 -1.51 0.05 -5.33
N ALA A 19 -1.74 1.24 -4.78
CA ALA A 19 -2.22 2.38 -5.55
C ALA A 19 -1.15 2.93 -6.49
N GLY A 20 0.10 3.11 -6.00
CA GLY A 20 1.18 3.69 -6.80
C GLY A 20 1.57 2.79 -7.97
N CYS A 21 1.64 1.49 -7.78
CA CYS A 21 1.89 0.54 -8.87
C CYS A 21 0.78 0.59 -9.93
N LEU A 22 -0.49 0.66 -9.51
CA LEU A 22 -1.62 0.79 -10.42
C LEU A 22 -1.55 2.10 -11.21
N LEU A 23 -1.32 3.23 -10.54
CA LEU A 23 -1.19 4.54 -11.19
C LEU A 23 -0.03 4.57 -12.17
N ALA A 24 1.16 4.09 -11.76
CA ALA A 24 2.32 4.04 -12.63
C ALA A 24 2.04 3.20 -13.88
N ASN A 25 1.40 2.04 -13.74
CA ASN A 25 1.01 1.19 -14.85
C ASN A 25 0.02 1.89 -15.80
N ARG A 26 -1.05 2.48 -15.27
CA ARG A 26 -2.09 3.12 -16.09
C ARG A 26 -1.59 4.38 -16.79
N LEU A 27 -0.80 5.21 -16.10
CA LEU A 27 -0.27 6.42 -16.66
C LEU A 27 0.79 6.14 -17.73
N SER A 28 1.66 5.13 -17.52
CA SER A 28 2.70 4.77 -18.49
C SER A 28 2.17 4.11 -19.77
N ALA A 29 0.92 3.66 -19.78
CA ALA A 29 0.27 3.14 -20.99
C ALA A 29 0.05 4.23 -22.07
N ARG A 30 0.13 5.50 -21.68
CA ARG A 30 0.04 6.63 -22.64
C ARG A 30 1.42 6.95 -23.21
N PRO A 31 1.60 6.95 -24.56
CA PRO A 31 2.93 7.09 -25.19
C PRO A 31 3.70 8.36 -24.81
N ASN A 32 2.98 9.45 -24.51
CA ASN A 32 3.59 10.74 -24.17
C ASN A 32 3.93 10.88 -22.68
N ASN A 33 3.58 9.90 -21.87
CA ASN A 33 3.85 9.93 -20.43
C ASN A 33 5.18 9.25 -20.11
N ARG A 34 5.97 9.92 -19.29
CA ARG A 34 7.19 9.39 -18.69
C ARG A 34 7.01 9.42 -17.18
N ILE A 35 6.94 8.25 -16.57
CA ILE A 35 6.61 8.11 -15.16
C ILE A 35 7.88 7.80 -14.36
N LEU A 36 8.12 8.58 -13.31
CA LEU A 36 9.08 8.24 -12.26
C LEU A 36 8.33 7.66 -11.08
N LEU A 37 8.54 6.39 -10.78
CA LEU A 37 8.02 5.73 -9.58
C LEU A 37 9.14 5.67 -8.54
N ILE A 38 8.90 6.28 -7.37
CA ILE A 38 9.87 6.35 -6.26
C ILE A 38 9.35 5.46 -5.13
N GLU A 39 10.19 4.55 -4.66
CA GLU A 39 9.89 3.67 -3.54
C GLU A 39 11.00 3.76 -2.47
N ALA A 40 10.61 3.78 -1.20
CA ALA A 40 11.54 3.87 -0.08
C ALA A 40 12.22 2.54 0.25
N GLY A 41 11.61 1.42 -0.17
CA GLY A 41 12.11 0.07 0.02
C GLY A 41 12.80 -0.51 -1.21
N GLY A 42 13.18 -1.76 -1.11
CA GLY A 42 13.80 -2.52 -2.19
C GLY A 42 12.80 -3.30 -3.06
N TRP A 43 13.35 -4.18 -3.89
CA TRP A 43 12.57 -5.09 -4.72
C TRP A 43 11.90 -6.20 -3.89
N ASN A 44 10.72 -6.64 -4.30
CA ASN A 44 9.95 -7.72 -3.67
C ASN A 44 10.39 -9.13 -4.14
N ASN A 45 11.66 -9.32 -4.42
CA ASN A 45 12.21 -10.58 -4.94
C ASN A 45 12.68 -11.54 -3.85
N GLY A 46 12.57 -11.16 -2.57
CA GLY A 46 12.95 -11.98 -1.44
C GLY A 46 12.14 -13.28 -1.35
N PHE A 47 12.77 -14.38 -0.97
CA PHE A 47 12.16 -15.70 -0.88
C PHE A 47 10.85 -15.68 -0.04
N TRP A 48 10.89 -15.10 1.17
CA TRP A 48 9.74 -15.04 2.06
C TRP A 48 8.61 -14.14 1.57
N LEU A 49 8.90 -13.17 0.69
CA LEU A 49 7.87 -12.33 0.07
C LEU A 49 7.05 -13.07 -1.00
N LYS A 50 7.57 -14.20 -1.50
CA LYS A 50 6.92 -15.02 -2.53
C LYS A 50 6.11 -16.19 -1.97
N LEU A 51 6.24 -16.47 -0.69
CA LEU A 51 5.55 -17.57 -0.02
C LEU A 51 4.40 -17.02 0.83
N PRO A 52 3.18 -17.57 0.71
CA PRO A 52 2.04 -17.15 1.52
C PRO A 52 2.33 -17.15 3.02
N VAL A 53 2.92 -18.22 3.56
CA VAL A 53 3.30 -18.33 4.97
C VAL A 53 4.42 -17.34 5.36
N GLY A 54 5.12 -16.77 4.39
CA GLY A 54 6.23 -15.84 4.60
C GLY A 54 5.83 -14.54 5.30
N TYR A 55 4.53 -14.19 5.33
CA TYR A 55 4.08 -12.94 5.95
C TYR A 55 4.50 -12.85 7.44
N TYR A 56 4.53 -13.95 8.18
CA TYR A 56 5.05 -13.99 9.56
C TYR A 56 6.50 -13.53 9.68
N LYS A 57 7.30 -13.81 8.67
CA LYS A 57 8.70 -13.38 8.62
C LYS A 57 8.84 -11.95 8.12
N THR A 58 8.06 -11.59 7.10
CA THR A 58 8.21 -10.30 6.40
C THR A 58 7.61 -9.14 7.16
N MET A 59 6.48 -9.33 7.85
CA MET A 59 5.83 -8.24 8.59
C MET A 59 6.72 -7.68 9.72
N ASN A 60 7.62 -8.50 10.30
CA ASN A 60 8.54 -8.10 11.35
C ASN A 60 9.98 -7.88 10.86
N ASN A 61 10.23 -7.99 9.55
CA ASN A 61 11.56 -7.80 8.97
C ASN A 61 11.79 -6.32 8.64
N PRO A 62 12.72 -5.61 9.31
CA PRO A 62 12.96 -4.18 9.08
C PRO A 62 13.48 -3.84 7.68
N ASN A 63 13.95 -4.82 6.91
CA ASN A 63 14.38 -4.60 5.54
C ASN A 63 13.21 -4.39 4.57
N VAL A 64 12.03 -4.95 4.86
CA VAL A 64 10.84 -4.91 4.00
C VAL A 64 9.60 -4.36 4.70
N SER A 65 9.67 -4.09 6.01
CA SER A 65 8.59 -3.54 6.83
C SER A 65 9.08 -2.36 7.65
N ARG A 66 8.21 -1.38 7.82
CA ARG A 66 8.37 -0.28 8.76
C ARG A 66 7.23 -0.32 9.78
N HIS A 67 7.56 -0.11 11.03
CA HIS A 67 6.61 -0.17 12.13
C HIS A 67 6.25 1.22 12.61
N PHE A 68 4.97 1.46 12.84
CA PHE A 68 4.44 2.69 13.41
C PHE A 68 3.69 2.35 14.68
N ALA A 69 4.07 2.97 15.78
CA ALA A 69 3.32 2.89 17.02
C ALA A 69 2.10 3.81 16.92
N THR A 70 0.93 3.33 17.35
CA THR A 70 -0.26 4.18 17.48
C THR A 70 -0.16 5.06 18.74
N GLU A 71 -0.88 6.17 18.75
CA GLU A 71 -1.11 6.89 19.98
C GLU A 71 -1.97 6.05 20.95
N PRO A 72 -1.75 6.16 22.26
CA PRO A 72 -2.62 5.53 23.24
C PRO A 72 -4.06 6.04 23.09
N SER A 73 -5.03 5.14 23.14
CA SER A 73 -6.44 5.49 23.01
C SER A 73 -7.27 4.87 24.11
N THR A 74 -8.25 5.61 24.62
CA THR A 74 -9.18 5.11 25.61
C THR A 74 -10.02 3.94 25.11
N GLY A 75 -10.34 3.89 23.82
CA GLY A 75 -11.02 2.76 23.17
C GLY A 75 -10.19 1.46 23.12
N PHE A 76 -8.91 1.55 23.45
CA PHE A 76 -7.96 0.42 23.53
C PHE A 76 -7.32 0.28 24.93
N ASP A 77 -7.97 0.77 25.97
CA ASP A 77 -7.48 0.76 27.34
C ASP A 77 -6.06 1.35 27.48
N GLY A 78 -5.78 2.43 26.74
CA GLY A 78 -4.48 3.07 26.73
C GLY A 78 -3.36 2.28 26.01
N ARG A 79 -3.68 1.19 25.35
CA ARG A 79 -2.67 0.37 24.66
C ARG A 79 -2.12 1.06 23.44
N VAL A 80 -0.83 0.87 23.24
CA VAL A 80 -0.13 1.22 21.99
C VAL A 80 -0.05 -0.01 21.11
N VAL A 81 -0.53 0.10 19.88
CA VAL A 81 -0.48 -0.99 18.89
C VAL A 81 0.64 -0.70 17.89
N ASN A 82 1.48 -1.69 17.66
CA ASN A 82 2.53 -1.60 16.65
C ASN A 82 1.96 -2.01 15.28
N TRP A 83 2.00 -1.08 14.32
CA TRP A 83 1.36 -1.23 13.03
C TRP A 83 2.39 -1.37 11.90
N PRO A 84 2.65 -2.60 11.41
CA PRO A 84 3.59 -2.80 10.31
C PRO A 84 3.04 -2.26 8.99
N ARG A 85 3.93 -1.65 8.19
CA ARG A 85 3.66 -1.21 6.82
C ARG A 85 4.79 -1.67 5.91
N GLY A 86 4.45 -2.17 4.73
CA GLY A 86 5.45 -2.60 3.77
C GLY A 86 6.31 -1.43 3.30
N ARG A 87 7.62 -1.66 3.31
CA ARG A 87 8.65 -0.80 2.73
C ARG A 87 9.40 -1.60 1.68
N VAL A 88 8.74 -1.84 0.57
CA VAL A 88 9.17 -2.73 -0.51
C VAL A 88 8.25 -2.48 -1.70
N ILE A 89 8.68 -2.79 -2.92
CA ILE A 89 7.80 -2.78 -4.10
C ILE A 89 6.57 -3.67 -3.85
N GLY A 90 5.38 -3.14 -4.07
CA GLY A 90 4.09 -3.71 -3.69
C GLY A 90 3.58 -3.19 -2.33
N GLY A 91 4.44 -2.53 -1.52
CA GLY A 91 4.04 -1.97 -0.23
C GLY A 91 3.48 -3.03 0.72
N SER A 92 2.43 -2.67 1.46
CA SER A 92 1.80 -3.58 2.43
C SER A 92 1.13 -4.80 1.79
N SER A 93 0.81 -4.77 0.49
CA SER A 93 0.31 -5.97 -0.19
C SER A 93 1.36 -7.08 -0.30
N SER A 94 2.65 -6.73 -0.23
CA SER A 94 3.76 -7.70 -0.24
C SER A 94 4.01 -8.38 1.11
N ILE A 95 3.44 -7.85 2.21
CA ILE A 95 3.67 -8.36 3.57
C ILE A 95 2.38 -8.64 4.35
N ASN A 96 1.20 -8.53 3.73
CA ASN A 96 -0.09 -8.71 4.39
C ASN A 96 -0.36 -10.18 4.75
N GLY A 97 -1.36 -10.41 5.63
CA GLY A 97 -1.73 -11.74 6.10
C GLY A 97 -2.51 -12.59 5.09
N LEU A 98 -2.72 -12.10 3.87
CA LEU A 98 -3.43 -12.80 2.78
C LEU A 98 -4.87 -13.19 3.12
N ILE A 99 -5.50 -12.49 4.06
CA ILE A 99 -6.89 -12.71 4.44
C ILE A 99 -7.78 -11.97 3.46
N PHE A 100 -8.70 -12.68 2.83
CA PHE A 100 -9.72 -12.12 1.97
C PHE A 100 -11.09 -12.26 2.65
N ILE A 101 -11.65 -11.14 3.09
CA ILE A 101 -12.99 -11.07 3.69
C ILE A 101 -13.75 -9.93 3.00
N ARG A 102 -14.97 -10.21 2.60
CA ARG A 102 -15.91 -9.17 2.14
C ARG A 102 -16.59 -8.54 3.35
N GLY A 103 -16.87 -7.25 3.26
CA GLY A 103 -17.74 -6.58 4.23
C GLY A 103 -19.16 -7.15 4.19
N GLN A 104 -19.86 -7.13 5.31
CA GLN A 104 -21.26 -7.52 5.39
C GLN A 104 -22.11 -6.44 4.70
N HIS A 105 -23.25 -6.85 4.15
CA HIS A 105 -24.19 -5.92 3.47
C HIS A 105 -24.61 -4.79 4.39
N GLU A 106 -24.84 -5.11 5.66
CA GLU A 106 -25.24 -4.16 6.70
C GLU A 106 -24.23 -3.04 6.89
N ASN A 107 -22.93 -3.34 6.86
CA ASN A 107 -21.90 -2.32 7.01
C ASN A 107 -22.00 -1.23 5.92
N PHE A 108 -22.24 -1.63 4.68
CA PHE A 108 -22.41 -0.69 3.57
C PHE A 108 -23.74 0.07 3.66
N ASN A 109 -24.81 -0.63 4.03
CA ASN A 109 -26.12 -0.01 4.21
C ASN A 109 -26.11 1.01 5.35
N ASP A 110 -25.40 0.73 6.44
CA ASP A 110 -25.19 1.68 7.54
C ASP A 110 -24.44 2.92 7.05
N TRP A 111 -23.41 2.77 6.23
CA TRP A 111 -22.71 3.91 5.65
C TRP A 111 -23.66 4.79 4.81
N ALA A 112 -24.48 4.17 3.97
CA ALA A 112 -25.49 4.90 3.18
C ALA A 112 -26.50 5.61 4.08
N SER A 113 -26.98 4.96 5.16
CA SER A 113 -27.95 5.53 6.11
C SER A 113 -27.42 6.75 6.86
N LEU A 114 -26.09 6.81 7.07
CA LEU A 114 -25.38 7.95 7.64
C LEU A 114 -25.23 9.14 6.66
N GLY A 115 -25.85 9.06 5.47
CA GLY A 115 -25.84 10.11 4.48
C GLY A 115 -24.83 9.96 3.34
N ASN A 116 -24.08 8.86 3.29
CA ASN A 116 -23.12 8.59 2.22
C ASN A 116 -23.84 7.92 1.04
N LYS A 117 -24.47 8.72 0.19
CA LYS A 117 -25.15 8.24 -1.02
C LYS A 117 -24.15 7.55 -1.95
N GLY A 118 -24.53 6.45 -2.57
CA GLY A 118 -23.67 5.64 -3.45
C GLY A 118 -22.78 4.65 -2.71
N TRP A 119 -23.00 4.44 -1.39
CA TRP A 119 -22.20 3.53 -0.57
C TRP A 119 -23.01 2.35 -0.01
N SER A 120 -24.25 2.16 -0.45
CA SER A 120 -24.99 0.96 -0.07
C SER A 120 -24.43 -0.28 -0.76
N TYR A 121 -24.70 -1.45 -0.22
CA TYR A 121 -24.22 -2.70 -0.78
C TYR A 121 -24.68 -2.96 -2.23
N GLN A 122 -25.83 -2.39 -2.63
CA GLN A 122 -26.40 -2.58 -3.96
C GLN A 122 -26.02 -1.49 -4.96
N GLU A 123 -25.45 -0.40 -4.52
CA GLU A 123 -24.94 0.70 -5.35
C GLU A 123 -23.48 0.49 -5.72
#